data_aad170f0acc360b46edd135ce6132b18
#
_entry.id   aad170f0acc360b46edd135ce6132b18
#
_cell.length_a   1.000
_cell.length_b   1.000
_cell.length_c   1.000
_cell.angle_alpha   90.00
_cell.angle_beta   90.00
_cell.angle_gamma   90.00
#
_symmetry.space_group_name_H-M   'P 1'
#
loop_
_entity.id
_entity.type
_entity.pdbx_description
1 polymer ?
#
loop_
_entity_poly.entity_id
_entity_poly.type
_entity_poly.pdbx_seq_one_letter_code
_entity_poly.pdbx_strand_id
1 'polypeptide(L)' 'MAEEVRAEMVANVIRIEVTEGDRVRVADTLVVLESMKMEIPVHPEVGGTVTRIAVAEGDVVQEGDLLVVLG' A
#
# COMPACT_ATOMS: atom_id res chain seq x y z
N MET A 1 -1.36 15.69 8.22
CA MET A 1 -0.34 14.78 8.76
C MET A 1 -0.08 13.67 7.77
N ALA A 2 1.18 13.25 7.68
CA ALA A 2 1.55 12.19 6.75
C ALA A 2 1.39 10.83 7.42
N GLU A 3 0.95 9.85 6.65
CA GLU A 3 0.90 8.47 7.08
C GLU A 3 1.82 7.66 6.16
N GLU A 4 2.71 6.88 6.75
CA GLU A 4 3.56 5.94 5.99
C GLU A 4 2.95 4.56 6.12
N VAL A 5 2.46 4.03 5.01
CA VAL A 5 1.85 2.70 4.97
C VAL A 5 2.94 1.70 4.59
N ARG A 6 3.20 0.75 5.47
CA ARG A 6 4.31 -0.18 5.32
C ARG A 6 3.80 -1.61 5.26
N ALA A 7 4.57 -2.47 4.61
CA ALA A 7 4.27 -3.89 4.56
C ALA A 7 4.45 -4.49 5.95
N GLU A 8 3.57 -5.44 6.30
CA GLU A 8 3.63 -6.12 7.59
C GLU A 8 4.15 -7.54 7.46
N MET A 9 4.51 -7.96 6.26
CA MET A 9 4.98 -9.31 5.99
C MET A 9 5.72 -9.35 4.68
N VAL A 10 6.43 -10.45 4.43
CA VAL A 10 7.04 -10.71 3.13
C VAL A 10 5.94 -11.06 2.14
N ALA A 11 5.88 -10.38 1.01
CA ALA A 11 4.82 -10.59 0.03
C ALA A 11 5.22 -10.03 -1.33
N ASN A 12 4.42 -10.36 -2.35
CA ASN A 12 4.56 -9.78 -3.68
C ASN A 12 3.49 -8.72 -3.86
N VAL A 13 3.83 -7.62 -4.54
CA VAL A 13 2.85 -6.59 -4.90
C VAL A 13 2.18 -7.04 -6.19
N ILE A 14 0.90 -7.42 -6.11
CA ILE A 14 0.20 -7.89 -7.30
C ILE A 14 -0.62 -6.81 -7.98
N ARG A 15 -1.12 -5.82 -7.22
CA ARG A 15 -1.84 -4.69 -7.81
C ARG A 15 -1.62 -3.44 -6.98
N ILE A 16 -1.59 -2.30 -7.66
CA ILE A 16 -1.62 -0.98 -7.03
C ILE A 16 -2.95 -0.37 -7.44
N GLU A 17 -3.80 -0.07 -6.45
CA GLU A 17 -5.18 0.35 -6.69
C GLU A 17 -5.36 1.86 -6.68
N VAL A 18 -4.31 2.62 -6.41
CA VAL A 18 -4.38 4.08 -6.30
C VAL A 18 -3.31 4.73 -7.17
N THR A 19 -3.50 6.03 -7.38
CA THR A 19 -2.57 6.88 -8.15
C THR A 19 -2.17 8.05 -7.25
N GLU A 20 -0.98 8.57 -7.45
CA GLU A 20 -0.54 9.76 -6.74
C GLU A 20 -1.52 10.90 -7.00
N GLY A 21 -1.92 11.58 -5.92
CA GLY A 21 -2.94 12.61 -5.98
C GLY A 21 -4.32 12.15 -5.54
N ASP A 22 -4.57 10.85 -5.48
CA ASP A 22 -5.87 10.33 -5.07
C ASP A 22 -6.14 10.64 -3.60
N ARG A 23 -7.41 10.93 -3.30
CA ARG A 23 -7.88 11.06 -1.93
C ARG A 23 -8.44 9.72 -1.49
N VAL A 24 -7.93 9.20 -0.37
CA VAL A 24 -8.29 7.86 0.11
C VAL A 24 -8.76 7.89 1.54
N ARG A 25 -9.62 6.95 1.89
CA ARG A 25 -10.18 6.76 3.23
C ARG A 25 -9.73 5.42 3.79
N VAL A 26 -10.02 5.22 5.07
CA VAL A 26 -9.64 4.00 5.78
C VAL A 26 -10.15 2.73 5.09
N ALA A 27 -11.33 2.81 4.45
CA ALA A 27 -11.92 1.63 3.79
C ALA A 27 -11.35 1.35 2.41
N ASP A 28 -10.56 2.27 1.85
CA ASP A 28 -10.05 2.11 0.48
C ASP A 28 -8.84 1.19 0.47
N THR A 29 -8.72 0.38 -0.59
CA THR A 29 -7.55 -0.46 -0.79
C THR A 29 -6.48 0.33 -1.53
N LEU A 30 -5.28 0.39 -0.97
CA LEU A 30 -4.16 1.09 -1.59
C LEU A 30 -3.41 0.18 -2.54
N VAL A 31 -3.00 -0.97 -2.04
CA VAL A 31 -2.29 -1.99 -2.81
C VAL A 31 -2.81 -3.35 -2.37
N VAL A 32 -2.64 -4.34 -3.25
CA VAL A 32 -2.96 -5.73 -2.92
C VAL A 32 -1.65 -6.50 -2.96
N LEU A 33 -1.35 -7.16 -1.86
CA LEU A 33 -0.19 -8.02 -1.73
C LEU A 33 -0.63 -9.47 -1.86
N GLU A 34 0.30 -10.33 -2.24
CA GLU A 34 0.06 -11.78 -2.26
C GLU A 34 1.11 -12.47 -1.41
N SER A 35 0.65 -13.32 -0.51
CA SER A 35 1.50 -14.15 0.31
C SER A 35 0.81 -15.50 0.47
N MET A 36 1.55 -16.58 0.23
CA MET A 36 1.04 -17.95 0.40
C MET A 36 -0.28 -18.16 -0.38
N LYS A 37 -0.34 -17.63 -1.60
CA LYS A 37 -1.52 -17.75 -2.50
C LYS A 37 -2.75 -17.03 -1.98
N MET A 38 -2.59 -16.13 -1.01
CA MET A 38 -3.69 -15.33 -0.49
C MET A 38 -3.48 -13.88 -0.88
N GLU A 39 -4.56 -13.22 -1.29
CA GLU A 39 -4.55 -11.79 -1.60
C GLU A 39 -4.83 -11.02 -0.34
N ILE A 40 -3.97 -10.07 -0.04
CA ILE A 40 -4.03 -9.29 1.18
C ILE A 40 -4.16 -7.82 0.80
N PRO A 41 -5.36 -7.23 0.96
CA PRO A 41 -5.51 -5.80 0.68
C PRO A 41 -4.89 -4.98 1.81
N VAL A 42 -4.25 -3.88 1.44
CA VAL A 42 -3.64 -2.96 2.39
C VAL A 42 -4.45 -1.67 2.40
N HIS A 43 -4.90 -1.30 3.59
CA HIS A 43 -5.72 -0.10 3.81
C HIS A 43 -4.94 0.91 4.63
N PRO A 44 -5.23 2.22 4.49
CA PRO A 44 -4.62 3.19 5.38
C PRO A 44 -5.26 3.13 6.77
N GLU A 45 -4.56 3.62 7.78
CA GLU A 45 -5.11 3.71 9.12
C GLU A 45 -5.94 4.97 9.32
N VAL A 46 -5.53 6.06 8.68
CA VAL A 46 -6.20 7.35 8.84
C VAL A 46 -6.78 7.83 7.51
N GLY A 47 -6.02 7.65 6.44
CA GLY A 47 -6.40 8.17 5.14
C GLY A 47 -5.71 9.50 4.84
N GLY A 48 -6.03 10.07 3.69
CA GLY A 48 -5.45 11.32 3.23
C GLY A 48 -5.27 11.32 1.73
N THR A 49 -4.29 12.08 1.26
CA THR A 49 -3.97 12.16 -0.16
C THR A 49 -2.70 11.37 -0.45
N VAL A 50 -2.73 10.55 -1.49
CA VAL A 50 -1.57 9.75 -1.90
C VAL A 50 -0.51 10.71 -2.44
N THR A 51 0.60 10.85 -1.72
CA THR A 51 1.70 11.73 -2.13
C THR A 51 2.83 10.96 -2.79
N ARG A 52 2.95 9.65 -2.49
CA ARG A 52 4.00 8.84 -3.08
C ARG A 52 3.59 7.37 -3.06
N ILE A 53 3.87 6.69 -4.16
CA ILE A 53 3.76 5.23 -4.24
C ILE A 53 5.19 4.72 -4.36
N ALA A 54 5.64 3.97 -3.34
CA ALA A 54 7.04 3.59 -3.21
C ALA A 54 7.35 2.22 -3.82
N VAL A 55 6.35 1.54 -4.35
CA VAL A 55 6.51 0.19 -4.93
C VAL A 55 5.87 0.14 -6.30
N ALA A 56 6.20 -0.93 -7.03
CA ALA A 56 5.61 -1.21 -8.34
C ALA A 56 5.04 -2.62 -8.33
N GLU A 57 4.08 -2.87 -9.22
CA GLU A 57 3.53 -4.21 -9.39
C GLU A 57 4.66 -5.17 -9.77
N GLY A 58 4.69 -6.32 -9.13
CA GLY A 58 5.75 -7.31 -9.31
C GLY A 58 6.86 -7.25 -8.29
N ASP A 59 6.93 -6.18 -7.50
CA ASP A 59 7.96 -6.05 -6.46
C ASP A 59 7.74 -7.08 -5.35
N VAL A 60 8.84 -7.55 -4.77
CA VAL A 60 8.82 -8.31 -3.53
C VAL A 60 9.13 -7.34 -2.40
N VAL A 61 8.29 -7.35 -1.37
CA VAL A 61 8.47 -6.48 -0.21
C VAL A 61 8.70 -7.33 1.03
N GLN A 62 9.32 -6.72 2.03
CA GLN A 62 9.57 -7.34 3.32
C GLN A 62 8.91 -6.51 4.40
N GLU A 63 8.77 -7.10 5.58
CA GLU A 63 8.20 -6.39 6.72
C GLU A 63 8.92 -5.07 6.93
N GLY A 64 8.17 -4.00 7.05
CA GLY A 64 8.72 -2.66 7.24
C GLY A 64 8.96 -1.87 5.96
N ASP A 65 8.91 -2.51 4.80
CA ASP A 65 9.11 -1.78 3.54
C ASP A 65 7.98 -0.79 3.31
N LEU A 66 8.35 0.40 2.84
CA LEU A 66 7.39 1.46 2.55
C LEU A 66 6.59 1.11 1.31
N LEU A 67 5.27 1.23 1.39
CA LEU A 67 4.38 0.98 0.27
C LEU A 67 3.84 2.29 -0.30
N VAL A 68 3.19 3.09 0.52
CA VAL A 68 2.51 4.32 0.09
C VAL A 68 2.67 5.36 1.19
N VAL A 69 2.81 6.62 0.78
CA VAL A 69 2.81 7.75 1.72
C VAL A 69 1.57 8.58 1.46
N LEU A 70 0.85 8.90 2.52
CA LEU A 70 -0.33 9.75 2.48
C LEU A 70 -0.02 11.06 3.19
N GLY A 71 -0.46 12.15 2.61
CA GLY A 71 -0.28 13.47 3.19
C GLY A 71 -1.59 14.15 3.56
#